data_7ad27d0bb02ff1b57ab0fc09a62bca27
#
_entry.id   7ad27d0bb02ff1b57ab0fc09a62bca27
#
_cell.length_a   1.000
_cell.length_b   1.000
_cell.length_c   1.000
_cell.angle_alpha   90.00
_cell.angle_beta   90.00
_cell.angle_gamma   90.00
#
_symmetry.space_group_name_H-M   'P 1'
#
loop_
_entity.id
_entity.type
_entity.pdbx_description
1 polymer ?
#
loop_
_entity_poly.entity_id
_entity_poly.type
_entity_poly.pdbx_seq_one_letter_code
_entity_poly.pdbx_strand_id
1 'polypeptide(L)'
;MEEPDCKDPNYDESAQGDTVYATVVPELEEGELEKVMNPIIQEYFEHGDTKEVEMLLKELDLGPRQCVFPSLAVCLSLECKASQRELTSRLLSDLIAKQVLNEGDMTTAFNHILAQLPELILDTPEAPQMLGQFIARAIADHALGMNFLDQYKGKVDCEHARAALDRASVMLSMKSEIVRLDNVWGVGGGQRPVKLLVKEMNLLLKEYLVSGELLEADHCLRDLEVPHFHHELVYEAVLMVLESNGDAAIQSMVKLLQSFGKSGLITLDQMNRGFQRVYDELPEISLDVPHAHSILETFVDVCHQQLVITKQLRDACPSRGRKRFVSEGDGGIIKS
;
A
#
# COMPACT_ATOMS: atom_id res chain seq x y z
N MET A 1 23.57 48.47 -11.65
CA MET A 1 22.13 48.38 -12.05
C MET A 1 21.79 49.75 -12.54
N GLU A 2 21.76 49.94 -13.85
CA GLU A 2 21.35 51.22 -14.47
C GLU A 2 19.83 51.25 -14.44
N GLU A 3 19.26 52.34 -13.92
CA GLU A 3 17.81 52.58 -13.94
C GLU A 3 17.34 52.75 -15.39
N PRO A 4 16.18 52.21 -15.77
CA PRO A 4 15.68 52.34 -17.14
C PRO A 4 15.37 53.80 -17.46
N ASP A 5 15.86 54.31 -18.57
CA ASP A 5 15.65 55.69 -19.04
C ASP A 5 14.24 55.85 -19.62
N CYS A 6 13.35 56.48 -18.85
CA CYS A 6 11.96 56.78 -19.24
C CYS A 6 11.84 57.75 -20.46
N LYS A 7 12.94 58.17 -21.07
CA LYS A 7 12.98 59.04 -22.24
C LYS A 7 13.29 58.29 -23.53
N ASP A 8 13.48 56.96 -23.48
CA ASP A 8 13.66 56.15 -24.68
C ASP A 8 12.30 56.11 -25.45
N PRO A 9 12.29 56.49 -26.74
CA PRO A 9 11.07 56.47 -27.53
C PRO A 9 10.45 55.04 -27.72
N ASN A 10 11.16 54.00 -27.32
CA ASN A 10 10.67 52.61 -27.30
C ASN A 10 10.30 52.12 -25.91
N TYR A 11 10.27 53.02 -24.90
CA TYR A 11 9.85 52.70 -23.56
C TYR A 11 8.32 52.47 -23.54
N ASP A 12 7.89 51.25 -23.31
CA ASP A 12 6.48 50.86 -23.18
C ASP A 12 6.13 50.65 -21.70
N GLU A 13 5.43 51.59 -21.11
CA GLU A 13 5.02 51.57 -19.72
C GLU A 13 4.03 50.43 -19.43
N SER A 14 3.38 49.86 -20.46
CA SER A 14 2.48 48.74 -20.35
C SER A 14 3.21 47.37 -20.27
N ALA A 15 4.53 47.34 -20.54
CA ALA A 15 5.34 46.13 -20.43
C ALA A 15 5.84 45.82 -19.01
N GLN A 16 5.49 46.62 -18.00
CA GLN A 16 5.75 46.35 -16.59
C GLN A 16 4.69 45.43 -15.95
N GLY A 17 4.07 44.53 -16.71
CA GLY A 17 3.43 43.37 -16.15
C GLY A 17 4.50 42.40 -15.67
N ASP A 18 4.35 41.87 -14.46
CA ASP A 18 5.16 40.78 -13.91
C ASP A 18 5.38 39.73 -14.99
N THR A 19 6.58 39.75 -15.58
CA THR A 19 7.03 38.65 -16.44
C THR A 19 7.29 37.48 -15.49
N VAL A 20 6.24 36.72 -15.21
CA VAL A 20 6.38 35.39 -14.63
C VAL A 20 7.18 34.61 -15.68
N TYR A 21 8.46 34.47 -15.47
CA TYR A 21 9.25 33.47 -16.15
C TYR A 21 8.71 32.13 -15.69
N ALA A 22 7.69 31.63 -16.39
CA ALA A 22 7.39 30.23 -16.33
C ALA A 22 8.68 29.55 -16.78
N THR A 23 9.41 28.96 -15.87
CA THR A 23 10.47 28.01 -16.18
C THR A 23 9.80 26.93 -17.01
N VAL A 24 9.94 27.02 -18.32
CA VAL A 24 9.57 25.95 -19.22
C VAL A 24 10.58 24.86 -18.93
N VAL A 25 10.25 23.98 -17.96
CA VAL A 25 10.97 22.73 -17.79
C VAL A 25 10.73 21.98 -19.11
N PRO A 26 11.80 21.67 -19.87
CA PRO A 26 11.63 20.96 -21.13
C PRO A 26 10.88 19.67 -20.83
N GLU A 27 9.81 19.41 -21.58
CA GLU A 27 9.06 18.16 -21.45
C GLU A 27 10.01 17.01 -21.77
N LEU A 28 10.22 16.13 -20.78
CA LEU A 28 11.03 14.92 -20.94
C LEU A 28 10.42 14.05 -22.05
N GLU A 29 11.22 13.52 -22.95
CA GLU A 29 10.78 12.53 -23.92
C GLU A 29 10.33 11.24 -23.21
N GLU A 30 9.47 10.41 -23.85
CA GLU A 30 8.94 9.19 -23.25
C GLU A 30 10.04 8.27 -22.73
N GLY A 31 11.11 8.06 -23.49
CA GLY A 31 12.25 7.24 -23.09
C GLY A 31 13.09 7.83 -21.94
N GLU A 32 12.99 9.14 -21.67
CA GLU A 32 13.61 9.77 -20.51
C GLU A 32 12.73 9.61 -19.26
N LEU A 33 11.41 9.66 -19.42
CA LEU A 33 10.45 9.37 -18.34
C LEU A 33 10.62 7.94 -17.83
N GLU A 34 10.76 6.97 -18.72
CA GLU A 34 11.02 5.57 -18.33
C GLU A 34 12.29 5.44 -17.50
N LYS A 35 13.38 6.09 -17.89
CA LYS A 35 14.64 6.04 -17.14
C LYS A 35 14.53 6.60 -15.74
N VAL A 36 13.65 7.57 -15.53
CA VAL A 36 13.42 8.18 -14.21
C VAL A 36 12.44 7.35 -13.39
N MET A 37 11.39 6.81 -14.01
CA MET A 37 10.33 6.08 -13.30
C MET A 37 10.70 4.63 -12.95
N ASN A 38 11.48 3.96 -13.79
CA ASN A 38 11.88 2.58 -13.56
C ASN A 38 12.61 2.38 -12.23
N PRO A 39 13.60 3.21 -11.84
CA PRO A 39 14.21 3.10 -10.52
C PRO A 39 13.22 3.26 -9.37
N ILE A 40 12.25 4.19 -9.47
CA ILE A 40 11.22 4.42 -8.44
C ILE A 40 10.36 3.17 -8.25
N ILE A 41 9.96 2.54 -9.36
CA ILE A 41 9.13 1.32 -9.32
C ILE A 41 9.95 0.14 -8.75
N GLN A 42 11.22 0.01 -9.13
CA GLN A 42 12.10 -1.04 -8.63
C GLN A 42 12.37 -0.90 -7.13
N GLU A 43 12.64 0.31 -6.65
CA GLU A 43 12.80 0.59 -5.22
C GLU A 43 11.52 0.30 -4.43
N TYR A 44 10.37 0.66 -5.01
CA TYR A 44 9.08 0.28 -4.43
C TYR A 44 8.90 -1.24 -4.32
N PHE A 45 9.37 -2.01 -5.30
CA PHE A 45 9.31 -3.49 -5.24
C PHE A 45 10.16 -4.09 -4.12
N GLU A 46 11.21 -3.38 -3.68
CA GLU A 46 12.07 -3.81 -2.58
C GLU A 46 11.50 -3.41 -1.21
N HIS A 47 10.94 -2.21 -1.10
CA HIS A 47 10.58 -1.61 0.19
C HIS A 47 9.07 -1.51 0.42
N GLY A 48 8.25 -1.42 -0.62
CA GLY A 48 6.79 -1.28 -0.53
C GLY A 48 6.33 0.05 0.08
N ASP A 49 7.16 1.12 0.02
CA ASP A 49 6.84 2.43 0.58
C ASP A 49 6.09 3.32 -0.42
N THR A 50 4.75 3.30 -0.33
CA THR A 50 3.87 4.14 -1.16
C THR A 50 4.08 5.64 -0.94
N LYS A 51 4.53 6.06 0.26
CA LYS A 51 4.70 7.50 0.54
C LYS A 51 5.89 8.08 -0.19
N GLU A 52 6.95 7.30 -0.32
CA GLU A 52 8.12 7.70 -1.09
C GLU A 52 7.76 7.87 -2.58
N VAL A 53 7.05 6.89 -3.14
CA VAL A 53 6.55 6.99 -4.53
C VAL A 53 5.65 8.21 -4.71
N GLU A 54 4.74 8.48 -3.75
CA GLU A 54 3.87 9.66 -3.78
C GLU A 54 4.68 10.98 -3.82
N MET A 55 5.72 11.09 -2.99
CA MET A 55 6.58 12.28 -2.96
C MET A 55 7.32 12.46 -4.29
N LEU A 56 7.93 11.40 -4.79
CA LEU A 56 8.70 11.44 -6.03
C LEU A 56 7.82 11.77 -7.25
N LEU A 57 6.59 11.22 -7.32
CA LEU A 57 5.65 11.56 -8.40
C LEU A 57 5.18 13.01 -8.34
N LYS A 58 5.01 13.58 -7.14
CA LYS A 58 4.68 15.01 -6.96
C LYS A 58 5.84 15.93 -7.36
N GLU A 59 7.08 15.52 -7.08
CA GLU A 59 8.27 16.27 -7.49
C GLU A 59 8.48 16.26 -9.01
N LEU A 60 8.11 15.15 -9.67
CA LEU A 60 8.23 15.01 -11.13
C LEU A 60 7.22 15.88 -11.91
N ASP A 61 6.10 16.27 -11.26
CA ASP A 61 5.04 17.11 -11.85
C ASP A 61 4.66 16.73 -13.29
N LEU A 62 4.25 15.48 -13.46
CA LEU A 62 4.01 14.86 -14.77
C LEU A 62 2.83 15.48 -15.56
N GLY A 63 1.96 16.24 -14.88
CA GLY A 63 0.78 16.87 -15.47
C GLY A 63 -0.09 15.88 -16.27
N PRO A 64 -0.36 16.14 -17.57
CA PRO A 64 -1.21 15.25 -18.38
C PRO A 64 -0.59 13.88 -18.69
N ARG A 65 0.69 13.66 -18.37
CA ARG A 65 1.42 12.40 -18.59
C ARG A 65 1.45 11.48 -17.36
N GLN A 66 0.67 11.76 -16.33
CA GLN A 66 0.56 10.91 -15.15
C GLN A 66 0.18 9.45 -15.48
N CYS A 67 -0.56 9.23 -16.56
CA CYS A 67 -0.93 7.90 -17.06
C CYS A 67 0.27 7.02 -17.45
N VAL A 68 1.46 7.59 -17.68
CA VAL A 68 2.67 6.82 -18.03
C VAL A 68 3.13 5.98 -16.84
N PHE A 69 3.04 6.50 -15.61
CA PHE A 69 3.49 5.77 -14.42
C PHE A 69 2.73 4.45 -14.20
N PRO A 70 1.38 4.40 -14.14
CA PRO A 70 0.66 3.15 -13.98
C PRO A 70 0.89 2.19 -15.16
N SER A 71 1.07 2.69 -16.39
CA SER A 71 1.41 1.87 -17.54
C SER A 71 2.74 1.15 -17.35
N LEU A 72 3.79 1.89 -17.00
CA LEU A 72 5.12 1.33 -16.74
C LEU A 72 5.13 0.37 -15.56
N ALA A 73 4.47 0.74 -14.44
CA ALA A 73 4.42 -0.10 -13.25
C ALA A 73 3.78 -1.46 -13.53
N VAL A 74 2.68 -1.49 -14.28
CA VAL A 74 2.03 -2.73 -14.70
C VAL A 74 2.93 -3.51 -15.64
N CYS A 75 3.46 -2.91 -16.71
CA CYS A 75 4.31 -3.59 -17.68
C CYS A 75 5.54 -4.22 -17.02
N LEU A 76 6.28 -3.48 -16.17
CA LEU A 76 7.43 -4.03 -15.45
C LEU A 76 7.04 -5.19 -14.54
N SER A 77 5.88 -5.13 -13.90
CA SER A 77 5.44 -6.19 -12.99
C SER A 77 5.00 -7.47 -13.70
N LEU A 78 4.67 -7.42 -15.00
CA LEU A 78 4.35 -8.62 -15.78
C LEU A 78 5.51 -9.59 -15.86
N GLU A 79 6.74 -9.10 -15.93
CA GLU A 79 7.97 -9.90 -15.96
C GLU A 79 8.44 -10.35 -14.57
N CYS A 80 7.81 -9.82 -13.52
CA CYS A 80 8.20 -10.04 -12.16
C CYS A 80 7.42 -11.17 -11.46
N LYS A 81 7.72 -11.42 -10.19
CA LYS A 81 7.01 -12.40 -9.35
C LYS A 81 5.60 -11.91 -8.99
N ALA A 82 4.75 -12.83 -8.55
CA ALA A 82 3.39 -12.52 -8.09
C ALA A 82 3.36 -11.46 -6.96
N SER A 83 4.38 -11.43 -6.11
CA SER A 83 4.53 -10.44 -5.04
C SER A 83 4.65 -9.01 -5.57
N GLN A 84 5.43 -8.78 -6.65
CA GLN A 84 5.54 -7.46 -7.26
C GLN A 84 4.24 -7.05 -7.96
N ARG A 85 3.51 -7.98 -8.58
CA ARG A 85 2.18 -7.71 -9.13
C ARG A 85 1.18 -7.32 -8.05
N GLU A 86 1.22 -7.95 -6.90
CA GLU A 86 0.38 -7.55 -5.75
C GLU A 86 0.78 -6.16 -5.23
N LEU A 87 2.09 -5.88 -5.08
CA LEU A 87 2.59 -4.56 -4.72
C LEU A 87 2.12 -3.50 -5.71
N THR A 88 2.22 -3.76 -7.03
CA THR A 88 1.74 -2.85 -8.07
C THR A 88 0.24 -2.57 -7.93
N SER A 89 -0.58 -3.62 -7.75
CA SER A 89 -2.03 -3.45 -7.57
C SER A 89 -2.36 -2.56 -6.38
N ARG A 90 -1.67 -2.75 -5.25
CA ARG A 90 -1.83 -1.93 -4.04
C ARG A 90 -1.36 -0.49 -4.25
N LEU A 91 -0.19 -0.32 -4.88
CA LEU A 91 0.34 1.01 -5.18
C LEU A 91 -0.66 1.83 -5.98
N LEU A 92 -1.20 1.26 -7.06
CA LEU A 92 -2.17 1.95 -7.90
C LEU A 92 -3.45 2.33 -7.14
N SER A 93 -3.97 1.42 -6.33
CA SER A 93 -5.12 1.68 -5.45
C SER A 93 -4.83 2.79 -4.42
N ASP A 94 -3.67 2.76 -3.77
CA ASP A 94 -3.26 3.75 -2.80
C ASP A 94 -3.06 5.14 -3.43
N LEU A 95 -2.46 5.21 -4.64
CA LEU A 95 -2.25 6.48 -5.36
C LEU A 95 -3.57 7.12 -5.82
N ILE A 96 -4.56 6.30 -6.21
CA ILE A 96 -5.92 6.78 -6.48
C ILE A 96 -6.59 7.30 -5.21
N ALA A 97 -6.53 6.54 -4.12
CA ALA A 97 -7.12 6.95 -2.83
C ALA A 97 -6.53 8.27 -2.32
N LYS A 98 -5.24 8.53 -2.58
CA LYS A 98 -4.54 9.76 -2.22
C LYS A 98 -4.66 10.88 -3.26
N GLN A 99 -5.43 10.66 -4.33
CA GLN A 99 -5.63 11.62 -5.42
C GLN A 99 -4.31 12.06 -6.13
N VAL A 100 -3.31 11.22 -6.12
CA VAL A 100 -2.08 11.39 -6.90
C VAL A 100 -2.35 11.00 -8.36
N LEU A 101 -3.11 9.92 -8.57
CA LEU A 101 -3.65 9.49 -9.85
C LEU A 101 -5.17 9.67 -9.86
N ASN A 102 -5.76 9.77 -11.03
CA ASN A 102 -7.21 9.78 -11.22
C ASN A 102 -7.68 8.63 -12.12
N GLU A 103 -9.00 8.40 -12.17
CA GLU A 103 -9.59 7.33 -12.98
C GLU A 103 -9.29 7.49 -14.50
N GLY A 104 -9.15 8.73 -14.98
CA GLY A 104 -8.77 9.03 -16.36
C GLY A 104 -7.36 8.56 -16.69
N ASP A 105 -6.40 8.79 -15.77
CA ASP A 105 -5.02 8.32 -15.90
C ASP A 105 -4.97 6.79 -15.98
N MET A 106 -5.70 6.12 -15.09
CA MET A 106 -5.79 4.66 -15.08
C MET A 106 -6.43 4.11 -16.36
N THR A 107 -7.53 4.73 -16.82
CA THR A 107 -8.21 4.35 -18.06
C THR A 107 -7.27 4.48 -19.25
N THR A 108 -6.52 5.58 -19.34
CA THR A 108 -5.55 5.81 -20.42
C THR A 108 -4.41 4.80 -20.37
N ALA A 109 -3.88 4.52 -19.18
CA ALA A 109 -2.80 3.55 -18.98
C ALA A 109 -3.23 2.14 -19.42
N PHE A 110 -4.38 1.66 -18.96
CA PHE A 110 -4.85 0.32 -19.34
C PHE A 110 -5.20 0.22 -20.82
N ASN A 111 -5.73 1.29 -21.44
CA ASN A 111 -5.95 1.34 -22.88
C ASN A 111 -4.63 1.21 -23.66
N HIS A 112 -3.57 1.89 -23.19
CA HIS A 112 -2.24 1.82 -23.78
C HIS A 112 -1.65 0.41 -23.68
N ILE A 113 -1.71 -0.21 -22.50
CA ILE A 113 -1.20 -1.57 -22.29
C ILE A 113 -1.96 -2.59 -23.13
N LEU A 114 -3.30 -2.47 -23.23
CA LEU A 114 -4.12 -3.34 -24.09
C LEU A 114 -3.69 -3.23 -25.58
N ALA A 115 -3.32 -2.04 -26.03
CA ALA A 115 -2.84 -1.84 -27.40
C ALA A 115 -1.43 -2.44 -27.60
N GLN A 116 -0.59 -2.45 -26.58
CA GLN A 116 0.77 -3.01 -26.61
C GLN A 116 0.83 -4.54 -26.40
N LEU A 117 -0.26 -5.19 -26.04
CA LEU A 117 -0.28 -6.64 -25.80
C LEU A 117 0.37 -7.50 -26.91
N PRO A 118 0.20 -7.20 -28.23
CA PRO A 118 0.87 -7.96 -29.27
C PRO A 118 2.40 -7.94 -29.19
N GLU A 119 2.99 -6.92 -28.59
CA GLU A 119 4.42 -6.80 -28.36
C GLU A 119 4.80 -7.46 -27.03
N LEU A 120 4.03 -7.22 -25.97
CA LEU A 120 4.28 -7.76 -24.62
C LEU A 120 4.24 -9.28 -24.57
N ILE A 121 3.45 -9.95 -25.39
CA ILE A 121 3.37 -11.42 -25.45
C ILE A 121 4.65 -12.06 -25.98
N LEU A 122 5.51 -11.32 -26.66
CA LEU A 122 6.76 -11.86 -27.20
C LEU A 122 7.72 -12.23 -26.05
N ASP A 123 7.75 -11.41 -25.01
CA ASP A 123 8.58 -11.61 -23.82
C ASP A 123 7.81 -12.32 -22.70
N THR A 124 6.52 -12.02 -22.58
CA THR A 124 5.64 -12.56 -21.54
C THR A 124 4.38 -13.17 -22.16
N PRO A 125 4.37 -14.46 -22.54
CA PRO A 125 3.23 -15.11 -23.18
C PRO A 125 1.93 -15.08 -22.37
N GLU A 126 2.03 -15.00 -21.03
CA GLU A 126 0.90 -14.93 -20.11
C GLU A 126 0.38 -13.50 -19.88
N ALA A 127 0.97 -12.47 -20.52
CA ALA A 127 0.58 -11.07 -20.34
C ALA A 127 -0.92 -10.82 -20.46
N PRO A 128 -1.68 -11.40 -21.42
CA PRO A 128 -3.13 -11.20 -21.50
C PRO A 128 -3.87 -11.67 -20.25
N GLN A 129 -3.47 -12.81 -19.67
CA GLN A 129 -4.08 -13.35 -18.46
C GLN A 129 -3.80 -12.47 -17.25
N MET A 130 -2.54 -12.03 -17.09
CA MET A 130 -2.11 -11.16 -16.01
C MET A 130 -2.74 -9.77 -16.14
N LEU A 131 -2.81 -9.20 -17.34
CA LEU A 131 -3.46 -7.92 -17.56
C LEU A 131 -4.96 -7.97 -17.22
N GLY A 132 -5.63 -9.07 -17.56
CA GLY A 132 -7.02 -9.31 -17.15
C GLY A 132 -7.19 -9.34 -15.63
N GLN A 133 -6.23 -9.92 -14.91
CA GLN A 133 -6.20 -9.89 -13.43
C GLN A 133 -6.00 -8.47 -12.88
N PHE A 134 -5.09 -7.68 -13.47
CA PHE A 134 -4.90 -6.28 -13.09
C PHE A 134 -6.15 -5.43 -13.31
N ILE A 135 -6.81 -5.58 -14.47
CA ILE A 135 -8.06 -4.87 -14.77
C ILE A 135 -9.14 -5.24 -13.76
N ALA A 136 -9.34 -6.53 -13.50
CA ALA A 136 -10.35 -6.99 -12.54
C ALA A 136 -10.05 -6.44 -11.12
N ARG A 137 -8.79 -6.47 -10.71
CA ARG A 137 -8.37 -5.96 -9.40
C ARG A 137 -8.54 -4.44 -9.30
N ALA A 138 -8.13 -3.68 -10.32
CA ALA A 138 -8.28 -2.23 -10.36
C ALA A 138 -9.76 -1.80 -10.30
N ILE A 139 -10.67 -2.54 -10.95
CA ILE A 139 -12.12 -2.31 -10.87
C ILE A 139 -12.64 -2.64 -9.45
N ALA A 140 -12.22 -3.75 -8.86
CA ALA A 140 -12.64 -4.15 -7.52
C ALA A 140 -12.16 -3.17 -6.43
N ASP A 141 -10.97 -2.60 -6.61
CA ASP A 141 -10.37 -1.61 -5.71
C ASP A 141 -10.84 -0.16 -6.01
N HIS A 142 -11.80 0.02 -6.93
CA HIS A 142 -12.30 1.34 -7.37
C HIS A 142 -11.23 2.28 -7.97
N ALA A 143 -10.11 1.72 -8.42
CA ALA A 143 -9.07 2.46 -9.13
C ALA A 143 -9.38 2.60 -10.63
N LEU A 144 -10.26 1.80 -11.15
CA LEU A 144 -10.75 1.83 -12.55
C LEU A 144 -12.28 1.73 -12.55
N GLY A 145 -12.94 2.47 -13.43
CA GLY A 145 -14.39 2.53 -13.49
C GLY A 145 -15.05 1.20 -13.89
N MET A 146 -16.19 0.93 -13.29
CA MET A 146 -16.99 -0.28 -13.61
C MET A 146 -17.41 -0.37 -15.08
N ASN A 147 -17.51 0.77 -15.76
CA ASN A 147 -17.87 0.89 -17.17
C ASN A 147 -16.69 0.64 -18.12
N PHE A 148 -15.48 0.44 -17.62
CA PHE A 148 -14.28 0.22 -18.44
C PHE A 148 -14.47 -0.96 -19.40
N LEU A 149 -14.95 -2.09 -18.90
CA LEU A 149 -15.20 -3.27 -19.74
C LEU A 149 -16.31 -3.05 -20.79
N ASP A 150 -17.29 -2.21 -20.47
CA ASP A 150 -18.42 -1.95 -21.39
C ASP A 150 -17.99 -1.19 -22.66
N GLN A 151 -16.93 -0.39 -22.57
CA GLN A 151 -16.37 0.35 -23.70
C GLN A 151 -15.85 -0.56 -24.82
N TYR A 152 -15.47 -1.78 -24.45
CA TYR A 152 -14.86 -2.75 -25.35
C TYR A 152 -15.82 -3.82 -25.88
N LYS A 153 -17.06 -3.87 -25.41
CA LYS A 153 -18.04 -4.87 -25.86
C LYS A 153 -18.23 -4.82 -27.37
N GLY A 154 -17.81 -5.88 -28.06
CA GLY A 154 -17.96 -6.05 -29.50
C GLY A 154 -17.07 -5.16 -30.38
N LYS A 155 -16.04 -4.51 -29.81
CA LYS A 155 -15.19 -3.55 -30.52
C LYS A 155 -13.70 -3.92 -30.55
N VAL A 156 -13.32 -5.09 -30.04
CA VAL A 156 -11.90 -5.47 -29.89
C VAL A 156 -11.48 -6.40 -31.02
N ASP A 157 -10.61 -5.92 -31.90
CA ASP A 157 -10.06 -6.70 -33.00
C ASP A 157 -8.89 -7.57 -32.58
N CYS A 158 -8.10 -7.13 -31.58
CA CYS A 158 -6.96 -7.87 -31.05
C CYS A 158 -7.43 -9.06 -30.19
N GLU A 159 -7.00 -10.29 -30.55
CA GLU A 159 -7.32 -11.50 -29.79
C GLU A 159 -6.78 -11.47 -28.37
N HIS A 160 -5.57 -10.96 -28.19
CA HIS A 160 -4.91 -10.87 -26.88
C HIS A 160 -5.62 -9.88 -25.94
N ALA A 161 -6.02 -8.73 -26.47
CA ALA A 161 -6.80 -7.76 -25.71
C ALA A 161 -8.18 -8.32 -25.34
N ARG A 162 -8.82 -9.06 -26.25
CA ARG A 162 -10.07 -9.76 -25.96
C ARG A 162 -9.90 -10.78 -24.84
N ALA A 163 -8.86 -11.61 -24.88
CA ALA A 163 -8.57 -12.59 -23.86
C ALA A 163 -8.36 -11.95 -22.47
N ALA A 164 -7.68 -10.80 -22.41
CA ALA A 164 -7.50 -10.04 -21.16
C ALA A 164 -8.84 -9.50 -20.60
N LEU A 165 -9.66 -8.90 -21.46
CA LEU A 165 -10.95 -8.35 -21.06
C LEU A 165 -11.96 -9.44 -20.67
N ASP A 166 -11.98 -10.57 -21.38
CA ASP A 166 -12.80 -11.73 -21.04
C ASP A 166 -12.38 -12.31 -19.67
N ARG A 167 -11.05 -12.41 -19.42
CA ARG A 167 -10.53 -12.85 -18.13
C ARG A 167 -11.00 -11.94 -17.01
N ALA A 168 -10.90 -10.62 -17.17
CA ALA A 168 -11.36 -9.64 -16.19
C ALA A 168 -12.88 -9.77 -15.93
N SER A 169 -13.65 -9.91 -17.00
CA SER A 169 -15.11 -10.09 -16.91
C SER A 169 -15.50 -11.35 -16.14
N VAL A 170 -14.84 -12.48 -16.41
CA VAL A 170 -15.07 -13.74 -15.70
C VAL A 170 -14.77 -13.59 -14.22
N MET A 171 -13.65 -12.96 -13.87
CA MET A 171 -13.27 -12.76 -12.47
C MET A 171 -14.26 -11.88 -11.70
N LEU A 172 -14.72 -10.81 -12.30
CA LEU A 172 -15.72 -9.91 -11.70
C LEU A 172 -17.12 -10.54 -11.63
N SER A 173 -17.45 -11.51 -12.52
CA SER A 173 -18.76 -12.19 -12.50
C SER A 173 -18.87 -13.23 -11.39
N MET A 174 -17.78 -13.74 -10.85
CA MET A 174 -17.74 -14.70 -9.74
C MET A 174 -18.15 -14.07 -8.39
N LYS A 175 -19.14 -13.21 -8.39
CA LYS A 175 -19.54 -12.25 -7.36
C LYS A 175 -19.92 -12.80 -5.98
N SER A 176 -20.11 -14.10 -5.80
CA SER A 176 -20.70 -14.60 -4.54
C SER A 176 -19.71 -14.84 -3.40
N GLU A 177 -18.40 -14.88 -3.68
CA GLU A 177 -17.39 -15.20 -2.64
C GLU A 177 -16.15 -14.26 -2.64
N ILE A 178 -16.02 -13.36 -3.62
CA ILE A 178 -14.85 -12.49 -3.73
C ILE A 178 -15.27 -11.04 -3.46
N VAL A 179 -15.48 -10.72 -2.21
CA VAL A 179 -15.68 -9.34 -1.75
C VAL A 179 -14.41 -8.51 -2.02
N ARG A 180 -13.26 -9.17 -2.16
CA ARG A 180 -11.97 -8.57 -2.47
C ARG A 180 -11.15 -9.50 -3.36
N LEU A 181 -10.58 -8.96 -4.43
CA LEU A 181 -9.59 -9.67 -5.25
C LEU A 181 -8.18 -9.58 -4.65
N ASP A 182 -8.08 -9.49 -3.32
CA ASP A 182 -6.82 -9.32 -2.58
C ASP A 182 -5.80 -10.42 -2.83
N ASN A 183 -6.27 -11.61 -3.23
CA ASN A 183 -5.42 -12.77 -3.49
C ASN A 183 -5.38 -13.15 -4.98
N VAL A 184 -5.68 -12.21 -5.88
CA VAL A 184 -5.69 -12.48 -7.32
C VAL A 184 -4.33 -12.99 -7.83
N TRP A 185 -3.25 -12.55 -7.22
CA TRP A 185 -1.87 -12.94 -7.52
C TRP A 185 -1.38 -14.13 -6.68
N GLY A 186 -2.20 -14.68 -5.82
CA GLY A 186 -1.78 -15.59 -4.79
C GLY A 186 -1.08 -14.89 -3.63
N VAL A 187 -0.63 -15.66 -2.67
CA VAL A 187 0.08 -15.15 -1.50
C VAL A 187 1.53 -15.60 -1.59
N GLY A 188 2.40 -14.64 -1.88
CA GLY A 188 3.83 -14.87 -1.97
C GLY A 188 4.35 -15.45 -3.29
N GLY A 189 5.63 -15.34 -3.52
CA GLY A 189 6.37 -15.64 -4.74
C GLY A 189 6.32 -17.08 -5.25
N GLY A 190 5.23 -17.78 -5.05
CA GLY A 190 5.05 -19.14 -5.48
C GLY A 190 3.77 -19.78 -4.96
N GLN A 191 2.65 -19.07 -4.91
CA GLN A 191 1.33 -19.63 -4.55
C GLN A 191 1.28 -20.33 -3.18
N ARG A 192 2.09 -19.89 -2.22
CA ARG A 192 2.02 -20.45 -0.85
C ARG A 192 0.68 -20.10 -0.21
N PRO A 193 -0.03 -21.05 0.39
CA PRO A 193 -1.26 -20.75 1.13
C PRO A 193 -0.99 -19.78 2.28
N VAL A 194 -1.89 -18.82 2.52
CA VAL A 194 -1.79 -17.85 3.65
C VAL A 194 -1.48 -18.56 4.96
N LYS A 195 -2.17 -19.68 5.23
CA LYS A 195 -1.95 -20.47 6.45
C LYS A 195 -0.52 -20.95 6.63
N LEU A 196 0.18 -21.26 5.53
CA LEU A 196 1.57 -21.69 5.60
C LEU A 196 2.48 -20.51 5.91
N LEU A 197 2.26 -19.35 5.27
CA LEU A 197 3.03 -18.13 5.54
C LEU A 197 2.87 -17.66 6.99
N VAL A 198 1.64 -17.62 7.49
CA VAL A 198 1.35 -17.29 8.89
C VAL A 198 2.06 -18.26 9.85
N LYS A 199 2.06 -19.56 9.52
CA LYS A 199 2.78 -20.57 10.31
C LYS A 199 4.30 -20.31 10.31
N GLU A 200 4.89 -19.98 9.17
CA GLU A 200 6.32 -19.66 9.06
C GLU A 200 6.66 -18.36 9.79
N MET A 201 5.82 -17.32 9.69
CA MET A 201 5.98 -16.08 10.47
C MET A 201 5.90 -16.33 11.98
N ASN A 202 4.95 -17.15 12.43
CA ASN A 202 4.83 -17.52 13.83
C ASN A 202 6.03 -18.34 14.32
N LEU A 203 6.61 -19.19 13.48
CA LEU A 203 7.81 -19.94 13.81
C LEU A 203 8.99 -18.99 13.97
N LEU A 204 9.22 -18.08 13.02
CA LEU A 204 10.23 -17.03 13.08
C LEU A 204 10.13 -16.23 14.38
N LEU A 205 8.93 -15.76 14.75
CA LEU A 205 8.71 -14.99 15.97
C LEU A 205 9.03 -15.78 17.24
N LYS A 206 8.65 -17.07 17.29
CA LYS A 206 8.95 -17.96 18.42
C LYS A 206 10.44 -18.24 18.54
N GLU A 207 11.11 -18.51 17.43
CA GLU A 207 12.58 -18.71 17.41
C GLU A 207 13.31 -17.46 17.86
N TYR A 208 12.88 -16.28 17.39
CA TYR A 208 13.44 -15.02 17.83
C TYR A 208 13.25 -14.78 19.34
N LEU A 209 12.09 -15.07 19.90
CA LEU A 209 11.84 -14.89 21.34
C LEU A 209 12.76 -15.79 22.19
N VAL A 210 13.21 -16.92 21.67
CA VAL A 210 14.14 -17.83 22.34
C VAL A 210 15.61 -17.42 22.12
N SER A 211 15.98 -17.09 20.87
CA SER A 211 17.38 -16.83 20.49
C SER A 211 17.79 -15.38 20.72
N GLY A 212 16.90 -14.43 20.49
CA GLY A 212 17.19 -12.99 20.48
C GLY A 212 17.99 -12.52 19.25
N GLU A 213 18.20 -13.39 18.24
CA GLU A 213 19.06 -13.14 17.07
C GLU A 213 18.31 -12.35 16.00
N LEU A 214 18.55 -11.03 15.95
CA LEU A 214 17.89 -10.11 15.02
C LEU A 214 18.25 -10.35 13.56
N LEU A 215 19.53 -10.70 13.30
CA LEU A 215 20.00 -10.92 11.93
C LEU A 215 19.36 -12.16 11.31
N GLU A 216 19.18 -13.21 12.09
CA GLU A 216 18.52 -14.43 11.66
C GLU A 216 17.04 -14.16 11.36
N ALA A 217 16.35 -13.42 12.23
CA ALA A 217 14.96 -13.03 12.00
C ALA A 217 14.79 -12.17 10.74
N ASP A 218 15.71 -11.22 10.48
CA ASP A 218 15.71 -10.41 9.26
C ASP A 218 15.88 -11.29 8.01
N HIS A 219 16.82 -12.21 8.04
CA HIS A 219 17.07 -13.14 6.94
C HIS A 219 15.86 -14.05 6.66
N CYS A 220 15.32 -14.67 7.70
CA CYS A 220 14.14 -15.53 7.57
C CYS A 220 12.93 -14.78 6.98
N LEU A 221 12.70 -13.51 7.38
CA LEU A 221 11.60 -12.73 6.83
C LEU A 221 11.80 -12.39 5.35
N ARG A 222 13.04 -12.07 4.93
CA ARG A 222 13.37 -11.84 3.52
C ARG A 222 13.20 -13.11 2.68
N ASP A 223 13.55 -14.26 3.21
CA ASP A 223 13.44 -15.55 2.51
C ASP A 223 11.98 -15.96 2.25
N LEU A 224 11.02 -15.39 2.98
CA LEU A 224 9.60 -15.59 2.68
C LEU A 224 9.19 -14.95 1.35
N GLU A 225 9.93 -13.95 0.87
CA GLU A 225 9.68 -13.22 -0.39
C GLU A 225 8.25 -12.64 -0.51
N VAL A 226 7.68 -12.16 0.60
CA VAL A 226 6.31 -11.61 0.69
C VAL A 226 6.27 -10.20 1.27
N PRO A 227 7.01 -9.23 0.71
CA PRO A 227 7.10 -7.89 1.29
C PRO A 227 5.71 -7.23 1.43
N HIS A 228 4.78 -7.47 0.53
CA HIS A 228 3.41 -6.97 0.59
C HIS A 228 2.59 -7.51 1.77
N PHE A 229 3.05 -8.60 2.41
CA PHE A 229 2.34 -9.31 3.47
C PHE A 229 3.00 -9.14 4.85
N HIS A 230 4.07 -8.33 4.96
CA HIS A 230 4.78 -8.10 6.23
C HIS A 230 3.92 -7.50 7.33
N HIS A 231 2.82 -6.82 6.99
CA HIS A 231 1.84 -6.36 7.98
C HIS A 231 1.22 -7.50 8.79
N GLU A 232 1.14 -8.71 8.21
CA GLU A 232 0.68 -9.90 8.92
C GLU A 232 1.65 -10.33 10.01
N LEU A 233 2.97 -10.28 9.75
CA LEU A 233 3.97 -10.54 10.79
C LEU A 233 3.82 -9.57 11.96
N VAL A 234 3.52 -8.30 11.71
CA VAL A 234 3.28 -7.31 12.76
C VAL A 234 2.05 -7.70 13.58
N TYR A 235 0.96 -8.10 12.93
CA TYR A 235 -0.25 -8.56 13.59
C TYR A 235 0.03 -9.78 14.47
N GLU A 236 0.68 -10.81 13.95
CA GLU A 236 1.04 -12.02 14.70
C GLU A 236 2.01 -11.72 15.85
N ALA A 237 2.95 -10.79 15.65
CA ALA A 237 3.86 -10.34 16.71
C ALA A 237 3.12 -9.72 17.90
N VAL A 238 2.12 -8.86 17.61
CA VAL A 238 1.30 -8.26 18.66
C VAL A 238 0.44 -9.32 19.36
N LEU A 239 -0.20 -10.23 18.61
CA LEU A 239 -0.97 -11.33 19.21
C LEU A 239 -0.10 -12.18 20.14
N MET A 240 1.11 -12.54 19.71
CA MET A 240 2.03 -13.33 20.51
C MET A 240 2.42 -12.61 21.82
N VAL A 241 2.55 -11.29 21.79
CA VAL A 241 2.75 -10.49 23.03
C VAL A 241 1.52 -10.54 23.92
N LEU A 242 0.31 -10.42 23.36
CA LEU A 242 -0.93 -10.46 24.14
C LEU A 242 -1.14 -11.82 24.83
N GLU A 243 -0.77 -12.90 24.16
CA GLU A 243 -0.84 -14.27 24.69
C GLU A 243 0.29 -14.58 25.68
N SER A 244 1.39 -13.82 25.61
CA SER A 244 2.51 -13.99 26.52
C SER A 244 2.25 -13.34 27.89
N ASN A 245 2.64 -14.02 28.96
CA ASN A 245 2.45 -13.51 30.33
C ASN A 245 3.70 -12.81 30.90
N GLY A 246 4.51 -12.10 30.09
CA GLY A 246 5.76 -11.54 30.61
C GLY A 246 6.27 -10.28 29.91
N ASP A 247 6.81 -9.36 30.74
CA ASP A 247 7.46 -8.11 30.27
C ASP A 247 8.65 -8.38 29.34
N ALA A 248 9.32 -9.53 29.48
CA ALA A 248 10.44 -9.92 28.63
C ALA A 248 10.02 -10.08 27.15
N ALA A 249 8.85 -10.65 26.89
CA ALA A 249 8.32 -10.79 25.53
C ALA A 249 8.01 -9.43 24.91
N ILE A 250 7.45 -8.49 25.69
CA ILE A 250 7.21 -7.11 25.29
C ILE A 250 8.52 -6.46 24.81
N GLN A 251 9.56 -6.49 25.64
CA GLN A 251 10.83 -5.84 25.31
C GLN A 251 11.52 -6.47 24.08
N SER A 252 11.51 -7.81 23.99
CA SER A 252 12.09 -8.51 22.86
C SER A 252 11.34 -8.18 21.57
N MET A 253 10.00 -8.20 21.59
CA MET A 253 9.21 -7.92 20.40
C MET A 253 9.32 -6.47 19.94
N VAL A 254 9.34 -5.50 20.86
CA VAL A 254 9.61 -4.09 20.54
C VAL A 254 10.96 -3.94 19.85
N LYS A 255 12.00 -4.62 20.34
CA LYS A 255 13.34 -4.59 19.74
C LYS A 255 13.34 -5.17 18.33
N LEU A 256 12.60 -6.25 18.07
CA LEU A 256 12.45 -6.84 16.74
C LEU A 256 11.75 -5.88 15.78
N LEU A 257 10.58 -5.39 16.15
CA LEU A 257 9.80 -4.46 15.30
C LEU A 257 10.56 -3.15 15.05
N GLN A 258 11.32 -2.65 16.05
CA GLN A 258 12.20 -1.49 15.86
C GLN A 258 13.31 -1.78 14.85
N SER A 259 13.92 -2.97 14.91
CA SER A 259 14.96 -3.39 13.96
C SER A 259 14.41 -3.44 12.54
N PHE A 260 13.28 -4.07 12.35
CA PHE A 260 12.61 -4.18 11.04
C PHE A 260 12.17 -2.82 10.47
N GLY A 261 11.71 -1.92 11.33
CA GLY A 261 11.36 -0.56 10.93
C GLY A 261 12.59 0.27 10.54
N LYS A 262 13.71 0.14 11.26
CA LYS A 262 14.96 0.86 10.95
C LYS A 262 15.66 0.35 9.70
N SER A 263 15.58 -0.95 9.42
CA SER A 263 16.14 -1.56 8.19
C SER A 263 15.26 -1.33 6.96
N GLY A 264 14.04 -0.77 7.12
CA GLY A 264 13.07 -0.63 6.04
C GLY A 264 12.40 -1.94 5.63
N LEU A 265 12.69 -3.05 6.30
CA LEU A 265 12.10 -4.36 6.00
C LEU A 265 10.59 -4.37 6.23
N ILE A 266 10.12 -3.65 7.26
CA ILE A 266 8.71 -3.37 7.52
C ILE A 266 8.51 -1.86 7.48
N THR A 267 7.68 -1.39 6.56
CA THR A 267 7.38 0.04 6.42
C THR A 267 6.47 0.52 7.55
N LEU A 268 6.45 1.83 7.78
CA LEU A 268 5.56 2.42 8.79
C LEU A 268 4.08 2.14 8.48
N ASP A 269 3.72 2.10 7.19
CA ASP A 269 2.36 1.76 6.76
C ASP A 269 2.00 0.32 7.13
N GLN A 270 2.89 -0.63 6.86
CA GLN A 270 2.70 -2.04 7.25
C GLN A 270 2.63 -2.20 8.77
N MET A 271 3.45 -1.46 9.51
CA MET A 271 3.40 -1.41 10.96
C MET A 271 2.02 -0.93 11.44
N ASN A 272 1.54 0.19 10.88
CA ASN A 272 0.23 0.74 11.22
C ASN A 272 -0.91 -0.23 10.89
N ARG A 273 -0.86 -0.90 9.73
CA ARG A 273 -1.90 -1.89 9.32
C ARG A 273 -1.98 -3.07 10.29
N GLY A 274 -0.83 -3.61 10.70
CA GLY A 274 -0.79 -4.72 11.66
C GLY A 274 -1.39 -4.34 13.01
N PHE A 275 -1.01 -3.21 13.57
CA PHE A 275 -1.57 -2.71 14.84
C PHE A 275 -3.07 -2.37 14.71
N GLN A 276 -3.47 -1.69 13.63
CA GLN A 276 -4.87 -1.33 13.43
C GLN A 276 -5.76 -2.57 13.39
N ARG A 277 -5.33 -3.61 12.71
CA ARG A 277 -6.07 -4.88 12.69
C ARG A 277 -6.23 -5.47 14.09
N VAL A 278 -5.21 -5.43 14.94
CA VAL A 278 -5.34 -5.87 16.33
C VAL A 278 -6.36 -5.01 17.09
N TYR A 279 -6.37 -3.69 16.86
CA TYR A 279 -7.35 -2.81 17.50
C TYR A 279 -8.78 -3.15 17.09
N ASP A 280 -9.00 -3.44 15.81
CA ASP A 280 -10.31 -3.79 15.27
C ASP A 280 -10.81 -5.15 15.80
N GLU A 281 -9.91 -6.12 15.97
CA GLU A 281 -10.20 -7.47 16.43
C GLU A 281 -10.09 -7.62 17.97
N LEU A 282 -9.70 -6.59 18.70
CA LEU A 282 -9.48 -6.64 20.15
C LEU A 282 -10.68 -7.12 20.96
N PRO A 283 -11.94 -6.82 20.60
CA PRO A 283 -13.10 -7.39 21.28
C PRO A 283 -13.14 -8.92 21.23
N GLU A 284 -12.76 -9.51 20.10
CA GLU A 284 -12.71 -10.98 19.92
C GLU A 284 -11.50 -11.56 20.64
N ILE A 285 -10.32 -10.97 20.49
CA ILE A 285 -9.08 -11.37 21.18
C ILE A 285 -9.28 -11.38 22.71
N SER A 286 -10.05 -10.43 23.23
CA SER A 286 -10.29 -10.32 24.68
C SER A 286 -11.15 -11.44 25.25
N LEU A 287 -11.82 -12.24 24.42
CA LEU A 287 -12.55 -13.43 24.84
C LEU A 287 -11.59 -14.54 25.28
N ASP A 288 -10.48 -14.69 24.55
CA ASP A 288 -9.46 -15.70 24.80
C ASP A 288 -8.37 -15.19 25.75
N VAL A 289 -8.05 -13.88 25.69
CA VAL A 289 -7.04 -13.23 26.53
C VAL A 289 -7.68 -12.12 27.39
N PRO A 290 -8.11 -12.41 28.61
CA PRO A 290 -8.86 -11.47 29.46
C PRO A 290 -8.13 -10.15 29.77
N HIS A 291 -6.82 -10.14 29.72
CA HIS A 291 -5.96 -8.98 30.00
C HIS A 291 -5.45 -8.28 28.74
N ALA A 292 -5.92 -8.66 27.53
CA ALA A 292 -5.44 -8.14 26.25
C ALA A 292 -5.40 -6.61 26.21
N HIS A 293 -6.43 -5.92 26.69
CA HIS A 293 -6.45 -4.45 26.72
C HIS A 293 -5.28 -3.84 27.50
N SER A 294 -5.00 -4.34 28.70
CA SER A 294 -3.94 -3.80 29.56
C SER A 294 -2.54 -4.09 29.00
N ILE A 295 -2.36 -5.29 28.44
CA ILE A 295 -1.09 -5.69 27.84
C ILE A 295 -0.86 -4.86 26.57
N LEU A 296 -1.90 -4.69 25.73
CA LEU A 296 -1.82 -3.88 24.52
C LEU A 296 -1.48 -2.42 24.81
N GLU A 297 -2.15 -1.78 25.80
CA GLU A 297 -1.82 -0.42 26.20
C GLU A 297 -0.36 -0.28 26.60
N THR A 298 0.17 -1.23 27.39
CA THR A 298 1.58 -1.25 27.79
C THR A 298 2.50 -1.42 26.59
N PHE A 299 2.19 -2.37 25.71
CA PHE A 299 3.00 -2.65 24.50
C PHE A 299 3.05 -1.46 23.56
N VAL A 300 1.90 -0.85 23.28
CA VAL A 300 1.74 0.33 22.43
C VAL A 300 2.53 1.53 23.01
N ASP A 301 2.48 1.76 24.32
CA ASP A 301 3.24 2.82 24.96
C ASP A 301 4.74 2.61 24.81
N VAL A 302 5.24 1.39 24.99
CA VAL A 302 6.67 1.07 24.80
C VAL A 302 7.07 1.20 23.33
N CYS A 303 6.24 0.70 22.39
CA CYS A 303 6.47 0.86 20.95
C CYS A 303 6.57 2.34 20.54
N HIS A 304 5.69 3.19 21.08
CA HIS A 304 5.76 4.63 20.83
C HIS A 304 7.02 5.28 21.42
N GLN A 305 7.40 4.92 22.63
CA GLN A 305 8.64 5.45 23.26
C GLN A 305 9.89 5.06 22.46
N GLN A 306 9.88 3.88 21.84
CA GLN A 306 10.98 3.37 21.03
C GLN A 306 10.87 3.76 19.54
N LEU A 307 9.92 4.66 19.18
CA LEU A 307 9.70 5.16 17.81
C LEU A 307 9.37 4.06 16.80
N VAL A 308 8.74 2.97 17.24
CA VAL A 308 8.24 1.90 16.37
C VAL A 308 6.94 2.33 15.69
N ILE A 309 6.09 3.04 16.43
CA ILE A 309 4.78 3.51 15.96
C ILE A 309 4.63 5.02 16.14
N THR A 310 3.70 5.60 15.39
CA THR A 310 3.38 7.02 15.48
C THR A 310 2.54 7.34 16.72
N LYS A 311 2.57 8.62 17.15
CA LYS A 311 1.68 9.13 18.19
C LYS A 311 0.21 8.93 17.82
N GLN A 312 -0.14 9.13 16.56
CA GLN A 312 -1.51 8.97 16.08
C GLN A 312 -2.02 7.55 16.30
N LEU A 313 -1.20 6.54 15.96
CA LEU A 313 -1.54 5.13 16.18
C LEU A 313 -1.65 4.79 17.68
N ARG A 314 -0.74 5.32 18.50
CA ARG A 314 -0.81 5.19 19.95
C ARG A 314 -2.12 5.75 20.51
N ASP A 315 -2.49 6.95 20.11
CA ASP A 315 -3.68 7.64 20.62
C ASP A 315 -5.00 6.96 20.14
N ALA A 316 -4.94 6.18 19.06
CA ALA A 316 -6.02 5.35 18.54
C ALA A 316 -6.19 4.02 19.27
N CYS A 317 -5.27 3.64 20.17
CA CYS A 317 -5.34 2.39 20.91
C CYS A 317 -6.65 2.29 21.73
N PRO A 318 -7.43 1.22 21.57
CA PRO A 318 -8.68 1.05 22.30
C PRO A 318 -8.44 0.94 23.81
N SER A 319 -8.80 1.97 24.55
CA SER A 319 -8.75 1.93 26.02
C SER A 319 -9.96 1.18 26.57
N ARG A 320 -9.76 0.46 27.67
CA ARG A 320 -10.87 -0.10 28.45
C ARG A 320 -11.73 1.06 28.94
N GLY A 321 -12.83 1.35 28.25
CA GLY A 321 -13.77 2.35 28.68
C GLY A 321 -14.15 2.08 30.13
N ARG A 322 -13.78 2.97 31.06
CA ARG A 322 -14.37 2.95 32.40
C ARG A 322 -15.87 3.05 32.20
N LYS A 323 -16.59 1.93 32.29
CA LYS A 323 -18.04 1.98 32.52
C LYS A 323 -18.18 2.82 33.80
N ARG A 324 -18.55 4.09 33.67
CA ARG A 324 -19.11 4.82 34.79
C ARG A 324 -20.36 4.06 35.16
N PHE A 325 -20.30 3.26 36.22
CA PHE A 325 -21.51 2.90 36.93
C PHE A 325 -22.11 4.22 37.36
N VAL A 326 -23.10 4.69 36.61
CA VAL A 326 -24.06 5.64 37.12
C VAL A 326 -24.81 4.85 38.17
N SER A 327 -24.42 5.02 39.42
CA SER A 327 -25.24 4.61 40.56
C SER A 327 -26.55 5.37 40.36
N GLU A 328 -27.58 4.68 39.92
CA GLU A 328 -28.97 5.15 40.08
C GLU A 328 -29.16 5.31 41.58
N GLY A 329 -29.05 6.58 42.03
CA GLY A 329 -29.33 6.94 43.36
C GLY A 329 -30.81 6.60 43.65
N ASP A 330 -31.03 5.77 44.62
CA ASP A 330 -32.33 5.52 45.23
C ASP A 330 -33.00 6.86 45.50
N GLY A 331 -34.08 7.13 44.76
CA GLY A 331 -34.94 8.24 45.03
C GLY A 331 -35.66 7.99 46.37
N GLY A 332 -35.05 8.42 47.47
CA GLY A 332 -35.66 8.41 48.76
C GLY A 332 -36.94 9.24 48.74
N ILE A 333 -38.10 8.61 48.83
CA ILE A 333 -39.36 9.22 49.03
C ILE A 333 -39.39 9.75 50.49
N ILE A 334 -39.29 11.08 50.65
CA ILE A 334 -39.60 11.70 51.91
C ILE A 334 -41.12 11.75 52.05
N LYS A 335 -41.67 10.90 52.92
CA LYS A 335 -43.05 11.06 53.42
C LYS A 335 -43.04 12.10 54.51
N SER A 336 -43.83 13.12 54.29
CA SER A 336 -44.25 14.14 55.27
C SER A 336 -44.99 13.54 56.43
#